data_d71f71d9f15b8a5a04561353b736bee3
#
_entry.id   d71f71d9f15b8a5a04561353b736bee3
#
_cell.length_a   1.000
_cell.length_b   1.000
_cell.length_c   1.000
_cell.angle_alpha   90.00
_cell.angle_beta   90.00
_cell.angle_gamma   90.00
#
_symmetry.space_group_name_H-M   'P 1'
#
loop_
_entity.id
_entity.type
_entity.pdbx_description
1 polymer ?
#
loop_
_entity_poly.entity_id
_entity_poly.type
_entity_poly.pdbx_seq_one_letter_code
_entity_poly.pdbx_strand_id
1 'polypeptide(L)'
;RELALRNGHAVALLEPKTAAVGDSAFVFAQEVLRGAETSELREGDEDALRIPVLLRAAVERKRAATVAKNLEPETILPRWIDGLRNKDLHPFGLATAIADGLEAAIDDHPERLRDAGARIAFEEAKLTKREAEIDGSRLLQSLPTMIRLLGFESLMILLDEAETAVERKGSARRREFLKFLRFLNDHVANPSD
;
A
#
# COMPACT_ATOMS: atom_id res chain seq x y z
N ARG A 1 -16.70 -3.83 -0.98
CA ARG A 1 -15.69 -3.03 -1.68
C ARG A 1 -16.16 -1.60 -1.89
N GLU A 2 -17.21 -1.37 -2.67
CA GLU A 2 -17.70 -0.01 -3.01
C GLU A 2 -18.00 0.87 -1.79
N LEU A 3 -18.64 0.32 -0.76
CA LEU A 3 -18.93 1.07 0.47
C LEU A 3 -17.64 1.53 1.17
N ALA A 4 -16.62 0.70 1.22
CA ALA A 4 -15.34 1.06 1.81
C ALA A 4 -14.65 2.17 1.00
N LEU A 5 -14.62 2.06 -0.33
CA LEU A 5 -14.08 3.10 -1.20
C LEU A 5 -14.79 4.44 -1.00
N ARG A 6 -16.13 4.46 -0.95
CA ARG A 6 -16.92 5.67 -0.70
C ARG A 6 -16.63 6.30 0.66
N ASN A 7 -16.29 5.49 1.65
CA ASN A 7 -15.94 5.96 2.99
C ASN A 7 -14.46 6.37 3.14
N GLY A 8 -13.72 6.46 2.03
CA GLY A 8 -12.36 6.97 2.04
C GLY A 8 -11.27 5.94 2.39
N HIS A 9 -11.61 4.64 2.42
CA HIS A 9 -10.63 3.58 2.62
C HIS A 9 -9.91 3.26 1.31
N ALA A 10 -8.63 2.84 1.41
CA ALA A 10 -7.96 2.12 0.35
C ALA A 10 -8.30 0.63 0.46
N VAL A 11 -8.60 -0.01 -0.66
CA VAL A 11 -9.01 -1.43 -0.69
C VAL A 11 -8.10 -2.21 -1.61
N ALA A 12 -7.51 -3.29 -1.13
CA ALA A 12 -6.80 -4.26 -1.93
C ALA A 12 -7.61 -5.56 -2.02
N LEU A 13 -7.98 -5.96 -3.23
CA LEU A 13 -8.62 -7.24 -3.51
C LEU A 13 -7.55 -8.21 -4.02
N LEU A 14 -7.35 -9.29 -3.30
CA LEU A 14 -6.36 -10.30 -3.62
C LEU A 14 -7.01 -11.65 -3.92
N GLU A 15 -6.61 -12.25 -5.03
CA GLU A 15 -6.96 -13.63 -5.38
C GLU A 15 -5.83 -14.57 -4.96
N PRO A 16 -6.04 -15.48 -4.01
CA PRO A 16 -5.02 -16.40 -3.52
C PRO A 16 -4.46 -17.37 -4.56
N LYS A 17 -5.13 -17.47 -5.73
CA LYS A 17 -4.68 -18.35 -6.84
C LYS A 17 -3.38 -17.86 -7.47
N THR A 18 -3.18 -16.57 -7.56
CA THR A 18 -2.03 -15.93 -8.22
C THR A 18 -0.92 -15.59 -7.25
N ALA A 19 -1.27 -15.36 -6.00
CA ALA A 19 -0.30 -15.00 -5.00
C ALA A 19 0.31 -16.25 -4.34
N ALA A 20 1.62 -16.23 -4.17
CA ALA A 20 2.29 -17.03 -3.16
C ALA A 20 1.86 -16.56 -1.75
N VAL A 21 0.54 -16.34 -1.58
CA VAL A 21 -0.09 -15.88 -0.34
C VAL A 21 0.21 -16.91 0.74
N GLY A 22 1.00 -16.51 1.72
CA GLY A 22 1.47 -17.38 2.79
C GLY A 22 2.86 -18.01 2.55
N ASP A 23 3.48 -17.83 1.38
CA ASP A 23 4.85 -18.28 1.13
C ASP A 23 5.90 -17.20 1.46
N SER A 24 5.51 -15.91 1.37
CA SER A 24 6.36 -14.77 1.71
C SER A 24 5.54 -13.54 2.09
N ALA A 25 5.81 -12.97 3.27
CA ALA A 25 5.22 -11.71 3.71
C ALA A 25 5.53 -10.56 2.73
N PHE A 26 6.69 -10.60 2.09
CA PHE A 26 7.12 -9.60 1.11
C PHE A 26 6.28 -9.65 -0.16
N VAL A 27 6.09 -10.84 -0.74
CA VAL A 27 5.25 -11.02 -1.93
C VAL A 27 3.82 -10.59 -1.64
N PHE A 28 3.30 -10.94 -0.47
CA PHE A 28 1.96 -10.51 -0.06
C PHE A 28 1.85 -8.98 0.02
N ALA A 29 2.82 -8.31 0.65
CA ALA A 29 2.83 -6.86 0.75
C ALA A 29 2.89 -6.18 -0.63
N GLN A 30 3.68 -6.74 -1.56
CA GLN A 30 3.73 -6.26 -2.95
C GLN A 30 2.38 -6.41 -3.64
N GLU A 31 1.71 -7.55 -3.50
CA GLU A 31 0.39 -7.78 -4.09
C GLU A 31 -0.67 -6.83 -3.48
N VAL A 32 -0.61 -6.57 -2.18
CA VAL A 32 -1.47 -5.56 -1.54
C VAL A 32 -1.25 -4.18 -2.17
N LEU A 33 0.00 -3.77 -2.34
CA LEU A 33 0.33 -2.47 -2.94
C LEU A 33 -0.09 -2.37 -4.40
N ARG A 34 0.10 -3.44 -5.17
CA ARG A 34 -0.32 -3.49 -6.59
C ARG A 34 -1.84 -3.53 -6.75
N GLY A 35 -2.54 -4.17 -5.82
CA GLY A 35 -3.99 -4.29 -5.82
C GLY A 35 -4.73 -3.15 -5.12
N ALA A 36 -4.03 -2.18 -4.52
CA ALA A 36 -4.66 -1.10 -3.78
C ALA A 36 -5.47 -0.16 -4.69
N GLU A 37 -6.74 0.00 -4.38
CA GLU A 37 -7.69 0.84 -5.09
C GLU A 37 -8.22 1.94 -4.18
N THR A 38 -8.67 3.02 -4.79
CA THR A 38 -9.30 4.16 -4.11
C THR A 38 -10.57 4.58 -4.86
N SER A 39 -11.40 5.42 -4.24
CA SER A 39 -12.60 5.95 -4.89
C SER A 39 -12.30 6.85 -6.09
N GLU A 40 -11.08 7.33 -6.20
CA GLU A 40 -10.59 8.20 -7.27
C GLU A 40 -10.09 7.44 -8.50
N LEU A 41 -10.08 6.09 -8.47
CA LEU A 41 -9.73 5.26 -9.62
C LEU A 41 -10.73 5.52 -10.77
N ARG A 42 -10.20 5.86 -11.95
CA ARG A 42 -11.03 6.13 -13.13
C ARG A 42 -11.16 4.89 -14.00
N GLU A 43 -12.26 4.79 -14.76
CA GLU A 43 -12.38 3.82 -15.84
C GLU A 43 -11.22 4.03 -16.84
N GLY A 44 -10.50 2.96 -17.17
CA GLY A 44 -9.31 3.01 -18.04
C GLY A 44 -7.96 2.96 -17.29
N ASP A 45 -7.96 3.10 -15.97
CA ASP A 45 -6.76 2.91 -15.16
C ASP A 45 -6.49 1.42 -14.82
N GLU A 46 -7.24 0.49 -15.43
CA GLU A 46 -7.18 -0.95 -15.10
C GLU A 46 -5.80 -1.57 -15.36
N ASP A 47 -5.10 -1.07 -16.40
CA ASP A 47 -3.74 -1.49 -16.74
C ASP A 47 -2.65 -0.64 -16.08
N ALA A 48 -3.02 0.43 -15.37
CA ALA A 48 -2.07 1.30 -14.71
C ALA A 48 -1.56 0.69 -13.41
N LEU A 49 -0.30 0.94 -13.09
CA LEU A 49 0.25 0.64 -11.76
C LEU A 49 -0.60 1.35 -10.71
N ARG A 50 -1.18 0.60 -9.78
CA ARG A 50 -2.12 1.13 -8.77
C ARG A 50 -1.48 2.16 -7.84
N ILE A 51 -0.18 2.03 -7.53
CA ILE A 51 0.54 2.95 -6.65
C ILE A 51 0.58 4.38 -7.20
N PRO A 52 0.89 4.66 -8.48
CA PRO A 52 0.77 6.00 -9.06
C PRO A 52 -0.63 6.62 -8.88
N VAL A 53 -1.69 5.84 -9.06
CA VAL A 53 -3.06 6.30 -8.86
C VAL A 53 -3.32 6.64 -7.39
N LEU A 54 -2.85 5.79 -6.48
CA LEU A 54 -2.94 6.02 -5.03
C LEU A 54 -2.25 7.33 -4.61
N LEU A 55 -1.06 7.62 -5.16
CA LEU A 55 -0.30 8.84 -4.88
C LEU A 55 -1.00 10.09 -5.41
N ARG A 56 -1.54 10.04 -6.63
CA ARG A 56 -2.35 11.14 -7.19
C ARG A 56 -3.59 11.40 -6.34
N ALA A 57 -4.32 10.35 -5.97
CA ALA A 57 -5.47 10.46 -5.09
C ALA A 57 -5.12 11.10 -3.74
N ALA A 58 -3.97 10.73 -3.16
CA ALA A 58 -3.48 11.32 -1.92
C ALA A 58 -3.22 12.83 -2.05
N VAL A 59 -2.60 13.27 -3.16
CA VAL A 59 -2.38 14.70 -3.45
C VAL A 59 -3.71 15.45 -3.57
N GLU A 60 -4.67 14.92 -4.33
CA GLU A 60 -5.97 15.55 -4.51
C GLU A 60 -6.75 15.64 -3.18
N ARG A 61 -6.76 14.59 -2.38
CA ARG A 61 -7.36 14.61 -1.04
C ARG A 61 -6.72 15.65 -0.14
N LYS A 62 -5.38 15.72 -0.13
CA LYS A 62 -4.66 16.71 0.67
C LYS A 62 -4.95 18.14 0.20
N ARG A 63 -4.99 18.36 -1.11
CA ARG A 63 -5.35 19.63 -1.72
C ARG A 63 -6.77 20.06 -1.30
N ALA A 64 -7.75 19.20 -1.48
CA ALA A 64 -9.14 19.44 -1.09
C ALA A 64 -9.28 19.76 0.41
N ALA A 65 -8.64 18.99 1.28
CA ALA A 65 -8.65 19.21 2.72
C ALA A 65 -7.96 20.53 3.13
N THR A 66 -6.97 20.98 2.37
CA THR A 66 -6.26 22.24 2.60
C THR A 66 -7.15 23.42 2.20
N VAL A 67 -7.78 23.38 1.03
CA VAL A 67 -8.72 24.39 0.57
C VAL A 67 -9.93 24.51 1.49
N ALA A 68 -10.47 23.39 1.97
CA ALA A 68 -11.59 23.38 2.92
C ALA A 68 -11.28 24.09 4.25
N LYS A 69 -9.99 24.24 4.59
CA LYS A 69 -9.51 24.99 5.76
C LYS A 69 -9.10 26.43 5.43
N ASN A 70 -9.38 26.92 4.23
CA ASN A 70 -8.95 28.23 3.73
C ASN A 70 -7.41 28.42 3.77
N LEU A 71 -6.65 27.35 3.51
CA LEU A 71 -5.19 27.39 3.44
C LEU A 71 -4.75 27.25 1.98
N GLU A 72 -3.55 27.72 1.67
CA GLU A 72 -2.96 27.67 0.33
C GLU A 72 -2.27 26.31 0.11
N PRO A 73 -2.74 25.49 -0.87
CA PRO A 73 -2.13 24.18 -1.16
C PRO A 73 -0.64 24.28 -1.51
N GLU A 74 -0.22 25.31 -2.24
CA GLU A 74 1.15 25.55 -2.67
C GLU A 74 2.13 25.70 -1.49
N THR A 75 1.63 26.13 -0.35
CA THR A 75 2.42 26.26 0.89
C THR A 75 2.37 24.99 1.73
N ILE A 76 1.23 24.30 1.76
CA ILE A 76 1.00 23.16 2.65
C ILE A 76 1.51 21.85 2.08
N LEU A 77 1.34 21.62 0.76
CA LEU A 77 1.75 20.35 0.12
C LEU A 77 3.26 20.07 0.26
N PRO A 78 4.17 21.00 -0.03
CA PRO A 78 5.61 20.75 0.16
C PRO A 78 5.96 20.41 1.61
N ARG A 79 5.41 21.14 2.57
CA ARG A 79 5.65 20.86 4.00
C ARG A 79 5.13 19.51 4.45
N TRP A 80 4.00 19.08 3.92
CA TRP A 80 3.44 17.75 4.16
C TRP A 80 4.37 16.66 3.62
N ILE A 81 4.88 16.82 2.38
CA ILE A 81 5.80 15.88 1.76
C ILE A 81 7.13 15.80 2.53
N ASP A 82 7.68 16.94 2.93
CA ASP A 82 8.90 16.98 3.75
C ASP A 82 8.69 16.26 5.09
N GLY A 83 7.52 16.44 5.70
CA GLY A 83 7.13 15.73 6.92
C GLY A 83 7.03 14.21 6.72
N LEU A 84 6.59 13.76 5.55
CA LEU A 84 6.53 12.34 5.20
C LEU A 84 7.92 11.75 4.99
N ARG A 85 8.81 12.48 4.33
CA ARG A 85 10.19 12.05 4.04
C ARG A 85 10.96 11.66 5.30
N ASN A 86 10.63 12.28 6.44
CA ASN A 86 11.24 12.04 7.74
C ASN A 86 10.50 11.00 8.59
N LYS A 87 9.50 10.29 8.05
CA LYS A 87 8.79 9.24 8.80
C LYS A 87 9.58 7.94 8.84
N ASP A 88 9.51 7.28 9.99
CA ASP A 88 10.08 5.96 10.17
C ASP A 88 9.15 4.89 9.56
N LEU A 89 9.32 4.68 8.27
CA LEU A 89 8.63 3.64 7.52
C LEU A 89 9.63 2.59 7.05
N HIS A 90 9.26 1.34 7.17
CA HIS A 90 10.07 0.20 6.74
C HIS A 90 9.46 -0.48 5.50
N PRO A 91 10.31 -1.06 4.63
CA PRO A 91 11.79 -1.05 4.63
C PRO A 91 12.41 0.34 4.42
N PHE A 92 13.70 0.45 4.71
CA PHE A 92 14.45 1.69 4.51
C PHE A 92 14.25 2.26 3.10
N GLY A 93 14.03 3.57 3.01
CA GLY A 93 13.77 4.28 1.74
C GLY A 93 12.29 4.35 1.33
N LEU A 94 11.36 3.63 2.00
CA LEU A 94 9.93 3.68 1.67
C LEU A 94 9.37 5.09 1.82
N ALA A 95 9.66 5.79 2.91
CA ALA A 95 9.21 7.16 3.14
C ALA A 95 9.72 8.13 2.06
N THR A 96 10.98 7.99 1.65
CA THR A 96 11.57 8.79 0.57
C THR A 96 10.90 8.48 -0.77
N ALA A 97 10.68 7.21 -1.10
CA ALA A 97 10.02 6.83 -2.35
C ALA A 97 8.58 7.37 -2.42
N ILE A 98 7.84 7.36 -1.30
CA ILE A 98 6.51 7.96 -1.22
C ILE A 98 6.58 9.47 -1.44
N ALA A 99 7.49 10.18 -0.78
CA ALA A 99 7.65 11.61 -0.91
C ALA A 99 7.99 12.01 -2.36
N ASP A 100 8.96 11.32 -2.99
CA ASP A 100 9.34 11.54 -4.40
C ASP A 100 8.15 11.30 -5.36
N GLY A 101 7.34 10.29 -5.07
CA GLY A 101 6.14 10.00 -5.85
C GLY A 101 5.04 11.05 -5.70
N LEU A 102 4.86 11.61 -4.50
CA LEU A 102 3.91 12.71 -4.27
C LEU A 102 4.37 14.00 -4.96
N GLU A 103 5.67 14.32 -4.94
CA GLU A 103 6.23 15.42 -5.71
C GLU A 103 5.97 15.22 -7.21
N ALA A 104 6.27 14.03 -7.74
CA ALA A 104 6.01 13.70 -9.13
C ALA A 104 4.51 13.78 -9.50
N ALA A 105 3.61 13.47 -8.56
CA ALA A 105 2.17 13.61 -8.76
C ALA A 105 1.72 15.07 -8.76
N ILE A 106 2.34 15.95 -7.96
CA ILE A 106 2.07 17.40 -7.96
C ILE A 106 2.53 18.04 -9.27
N ASP A 107 3.72 17.64 -9.73
CA ASP A 107 4.36 18.18 -10.95
C ASP A 107 3.78 17.58 -12.25
N ASP A 108 2.81 16.64 -12.13
CA ASP A 108 2.25 15.84 -13.23
C ASP A 108 3.32 15.18 -14.10
N HIS A 109 4.31 14.56 -13.45
CA HIS A 109 5.45 13.93 -14.10
C HIS A 109 5.30 12.40 -14.14
N PRO A 110 4.71 11.80 -15.20
CA PRO A 110 4.27 10.41 -15.21
C PRO A 110 5.42 9.40 -15.10
N GLU A 111 6.59 9.69 -15.68
CA GLU A 111 7.76 8.81 -15.59
C GLU A 111 8.31 8.73 -14.17
N ARG A 112 8.56 9.88 -13.53
CA ARG A 112 9.01 9.93 -12.14
C ARG A 112 8.00 9.29 -11.18
N LEU A 113 6.71 9.46 -11.46
CA LEU A 113 5.64 8.86 -10.68
C LEU A 113 5.63 7.33 -10.82
N ARG A 114 5.88 6.79 -12.02
CA ARG A 114 6.02 5.35 -12.27
C ARG A 114 7.25 4.79 -11.55
N ASP A 115 8.40 5.45 -11.66
CA ASP A 115 9.64 5.04 -10.99
C ASP A 115 9.48 5.01 -9.47
N ALA A 116 8.83 6.03 -8.90
CA ALA A 116 8.51 6.05 -7.48
C ALA A 116 7.57 4.88 -7.10
N GLY A 117 6.55 4.59 -7.93
CA GLY A 117 5.66 3.44 -7.75
C GLY A 117 6.41 2.11 -7.73
N ALA A 118 7.33 1.89 -8.68
CA ALA A 118 8.18 0.71 -8.74
C ALA A 118 9.06 0.57 -7.49
N ARG A 119 9.63 1.68 -7.00
CA ARG A 119 10.42 1.70 -5.76
C ARG A 119 9.57 1.39 -4.53
N ILE A 120 8.36 1.91 -4.43
CA ILE A 120 7.41 1.62 -3.34
C ILE A 120 6.99 0.14 -3.37
N ALA A 121 6.79 -0.43 -4.56
CA ALA A 121 6.48 -1.85 -4.74
C ALA A 121 7.70 -2.77 -4.61
N PHE A 122 8.90 -2.22 -4.48
CA PHE A 122 10.16 -2.99 -4.45
C PHE A 122 10.32 -3.92 -5.66
N GLU A 123 9.90 -3.50 -6.86
CA GLU A 123 9.91 -4.34 -8.07
C GLU A 123 11.30 -4.79 -8.49
N GLU A 124 12.34 -3.98 -8.22
CA GLU A 124 13.72 -4.27 -8.58
C GLU A 124 14.55 -4.81 -7.41
N ALA A 125 13.96 -5.01 -6.24
CA ALA A 125 14.69 -5.45 -5.06
C ALA A 125 15.13 -6.92 -5.19
N LYS A 126 16.44 -7.14 -5.31
CA LYS A 126 17.04 -8.48 -5.27
C LYS A 126 17.31 -8.86 -3.81
N LEU A 127 16.29 -9.39 -3.15
CA LEU A 127 16.37 -9.80 -1.74
C LEU A 127 16.71 -11.29 -1.62
N THR A 128 17.55 -11.64 -0.65
CA THR A 128 17.66 -13.01 -0.19
C THR A 128 16.37 -13.44 0.50
N LYS A 129 16.13 -14.76 0.61
CA LYS A 129 14.94 -15.28 1.30
C LYS A 129 14.77 -14.70 2.70
N ARG A 130 15.86 -14.55 3.46
CA ARG A 130 15.85 -14.03 4.83
C ARG A 130 15.50 -12.53 4.85
N GLU A 131 16.07 -11.75 3.94
CA GLU A 131 15.74 -10.32 3.81
C GLU A 131 14.28 -10.15 3.43
N ALA A 132 13.78 -10.92 2.47
CA ALA A 132 12.38 -10.89 2.05
C ALA A 132 11.40 -11.23 3.21
N GLU A 133 11.74 -12.13 4.11
CA GLU A 133 10.93 -12.42 5.30
C GLU A 133 10.91 -11.24 6.28
N ILE A 134 12.08 -10.67 6.58
CA ILE A 134 12.21 -9.56 7.54
C ILE A 134 11.58 -8.28 6.98
N ASP A 135 11.97 -7.89 5.77
CA ASP A 135 11.50 -6.65 5.16
C ASP A 135 10.04 -6.74 4.75
N GLY A 136 9.56 -7.92 4.36
CA GLY A 136 8.16 -8.17 4.09
C GLY A 136 7.27 -7.98 5.32
N SER A 137 7.68 -8.50 6.46
CA SER A 137 6.95 -8.31 7.72
C SER A 137 6.93 -6.84 8.13
N ARG A 138 8.05 -6.14 8.01
CA ARG A 138 8.17 -4.71 8.30
C ARG A 138 7.34 -3.85 7.34
N LEU A 139 7.36 -4.19 6.05
CA LEU A 139 6.54 -3.51 5.04
C LEU A 139 5.06 -3.65 5.37
N LEU A 140 4.59 -4.86 5.68
CA LEU A 140 3.20 -5.10 6.07
C LEU A 140 2.79 -4.27 7.30
N GLN A 141 3.66 -4.18 8.31
CA GLN A 141 3.42 -3.34 9.50
C GLN A 141 3.38 -1.85 9.17
N SER A 142 4.14 -1.40 8.17
CA SER A 142 4.17 0.00 7.73
C SER A 142 2.99 0.39 6.85
N LEU A 143 2.31 -0.55 6.17
CA LEU A 143 1.22 -0.26 5.24
C LEU A 143 0.07 0.54 5.87
N PRO A 144 -0.47 0.19 7.05
CA PRO A 144 -1.55 0.96 7.66
C PRO A 144 -1.14 2.41 7.96
N THR A 145 0.08 2.60 8.46
CA THR A 145 0.64 3.92 8.74
C THR A 145 0.84 4.72 7.44
N MET A 146 1.41 4.10 6.40
CA MET A 146 1.57 4.71 5.09
C MET A 146 0.23 5.20 4.53
N ILE A 147 -0.79 4.36 4.53
CA ILE A 147 -2.12 4.68 4.00
C ILE A 147 -2.75 5.86 4.75
N ARG A 148 -2.63 5.90 6.08
CA ARG A 148 -3.13 7.05 6.88
C ARG A 148 -2.34 8.32 6.59
N LEU A 149 -1.03 8.24 6.43
CA LEU A 149 -0.18 9.38 6.07
C LEU A 149 -0.54 9.95 4.69
N LEU A 150 -1.01 9.10 3.77
CA LEU A 150 -1.53 9.48 2.46
C LEU A 150 -2.95 10.07 2.51
N GLY A 151 -3.58 10.13 3.68
CA GLY A 151 -4.89 10.75 3.89
C GLY A 151 -6.09 9.82 3.65
N PHE A 152 -5.88 8.52 3.68
CA PHE A 152 -6.95 7.53 3.67
C PHE A 152 -7.30 7.09 5.10
N GLU A 153 -8.54 6.70 5.33
CA GLU A 153 -9.03 6.28 6.65
C GLU A 153 -8.35 5.00 7.13
N SER A 154 -8.25 4.00 6.25
CA SER A 154 -7.56 2.75 6.51
C SER A 154 -7.24 1.99 5.22
N LEU A 155 -6.49 0.90 5.36
CA LEU A 155 -6.30 -0.12 4.34
C LEU A 155 -7.19 -1.31 4.65
N MET A 156 -8.06 -1.69 3.70
CA MET A 156 -8.87 -2.89 3.77
C MET A 156 -8.33 -3.93 2.78
N ILE A 157 -7.95 -5.09 3.29
CA ILE A 157 -7.46 -6.20 2.48
C ILE A 157 -8.56 -7.25 2.39
N LEU A 158 -9.06 -7.48 1.19
CA LEU A 158 -10.06 -8.49 0.89
C LEU A 158 -9.39 -9.68 0.21
N LEU A 159 -9.55 -10.87 0.80
CA LEU A 159 -9.06 -12.13 0.23
C LEU A 159 -10.24 -12.86 -0.40
N ASP A 160 -10.27 -12.89 -1.73
CA ASP A 160 -11.26 -13.66 -2.47
C ASP A 160 -10.83 -15.13 -2.55
N GLU A 161 -11.78 -16.05 -2.50
CA GLU A 161 -11.54 -17.52 -2.54
C GLU A 161 -10.48 -18.03 -1.53
N ALA A 162 -10.38 -17.42 -0.35
CA ALA A 162 -9.43 -17.83 0.68
C ALA A 162 -9.59 -19.31 1.09
N GLU A 163 -10.83 -19.83 1.08
CA GLU A 163 -11.15 -21.23 1.30
C GLU A 163 -10.49 -22.15 0.28
N THR A 164 -10.47 -21.77 -0.99
CA THR A 164 -9.81 -22.53 -2.05
C THR A 164 -8.30 -22.65 -1.81
N ALA A 165 -7.67 -21.58 -1.32
CA ALA A 165 -6.26 -21.60 -0.95
C ALA A 165 -5.98 -22.54 0.24
N VAL A 166 -6.93 -22.63 1.17
CA VAL A 166 -6.84 -23.52 2.33
C VAL A 166 -7.06 -24.99 1.95
N GLU A 167 -8.02 -25.28 1.08
CA GLU A 167 -8.39 -26.64 0.69
C GLU A 167 -7.36 -27.31 -0.24
N ARG A 168 -6.83 -26.55 -1.21
CA ARG A 168 -5.84 -27.05 -2.20
C ARG A 168 -4.42 -27.23 -1.66
N LYS A 169 -4.10 -26.61 -0.54
CA LYS A 169 -2.77 -26.72 0.08
C LYS A 169 -2.73 -27.93 1.02
N GLY A 170 -1.72 -28.79 0.91
CA GLY A 170 -1.49 -29.86 1.87
C GLY A 170 -1.36 -29.34 3.32
N SER A 171 -1.54 -30.19 4.31
CA SER A 171 -1.67 -29.84 5.73
C SER A 171 -0.56 -28.92 6.29
N ALA A 172 0.66 -29.00 5.75
CA ALA A 172 1.76 -28.12 6.13
C ALA A 172 1.55 -26.69 5.62
N ARG A 173 1.22 -26.49 4.35
CA ARG A 173 0.98 -25.18 3.74
C ARG A 173 -0.27 -24.50 4.33
N ARG A 174 -1.29 -25.30 4.66
CA ARG A 174 -2.47 -24.79 5.38
C ARG A 174 -2.09 -24.19 6.73
N ARG A 175 -1.21 -24.85 7.50
CA ARG A 175 -0.73 -24.33 8.79
C ARG A 175 0.06 -23.03 8.62
N GLU A 176 0.92 -22.95 7.61
CA GLU A 176 1.69 -21.72 7.32
C GLU A 176 0.77 -20.56 6.93
N PHE A 177 -0.23 -20.82 6.09
CA PHE A 177 -1.23 -19.80 5.73
C PHE A 177 -2.03 -19.32 6.95
N LEU A 178 -2.46 -20.21 7.84
CA LEU A 178 -3.16 -19.83 9.07
C LEU A 178 -2.27 -19.04 10.03
N LYS A 179 -0.97 -19.36 10.13
CA LYS A 179 -0.01 -18.56 10.90
C LYS A 179 0.14 -17.17 10.31
N PHE A 180 0.19 -17.06 8.99
CA PHE A 180 0.27 -15.80 8.29
C PHE A 180 -0.98 -14.95 8.51
N LEU A 181 -2.19 -15.52 8.44
CA LEU A 181 -3.43 -14.80 8.76
C LEU A 181 -3.46 -14.30 10.21
N ARG A 182 -2.93 -15.09 11.16
CA ARG A 182 -2.76 -14.65 12.55
C ARG A 182 -1.79 -13.48 12.64
N PHE A 183 -0.64 -13.57 11.98
CA PHE A 183 0.32 -12.48 11.92
C PHE A 183 -0.32 -11.18 11.40
N LEU A 184 -1.11 -11.26 10.31
CA LEU A 184 -1.83 -10.10 9.78
C LEU A 184 -2.82 -9.53 10.82
N ASN A 185 -3.58 -10.38 11.49
CA ASN A 185 -4.51 -9.94 12.51
C ASN A 185 -3.81 -9.27 13.69
N ASP A 186 -2.73 -9.86 14.18
CA ASP A 186 -2.10 -9.45 15.42
C ASP A 186 -1.18 -8.22 15.25
N HIS A 187 -0.60 -8.02 14.06
CA HIS A 187 0.43 -7.00 13.82
C HIS A 187 0.04 -5.93 12.80
N VAL A 188 -0.97 -6.19 11.98
CA VAL A 188 -1.40 -5.27 10.93
C VAL A 188 -2.79 -4.70 11.22
N ALA A 189 -3.75 -5.55 11.58
CA ALA A 189 -5.11 -5.13 11.89
C ALA A 189 -5.25 -4.53 13.30
N ASN A 190 -4.48 -5.06 14.26
CA ASN A 190 -4.48 -4.62 15.65
C ASN A 190 -3.02 -4.36 16.10
N PRO A 191 -2.35 -3.32 15.59
CA PRO A 191 -1.03 -2.97 16.09
C PRO A 191 -1.19 -2.66 17.58
N SER A 192 -0.52 -3.44 18.43
CA SER A 192 -0.36 -3.07 19.84
C SER A 192 0.39 -1.75 19.90
N ASP A 193 -0.19 -0.77 20.59
CA ASP A 193 0.36 0.55 20.85
C ASP A 193 1.78 0.52 21.43
#